data_e78b2c8887ab0cd81c0ef0b75fe6e5fb
#
_entry.id   e78b2c8887ab0cd81c0ef0b75fe6e5fb
#
_cell.length_a   1.000
_cell.length_b   1.000
_cell.length_c   1.000
_cell.angle_alpha   90.00
_cell.angle_beta   90.00
_cell.angle_gamma   90.00
#
_symmetry.space_group_name_H-M   'P 1'
#
loop_
_entity.id
_entity.type
_entity.pdbx_description
1 polymer ?
#
loop_
_entity_poly.entity_id
_entity_poly.type
_entity_poly.pdbx_seq_one_letter_code
_entity_poly.pdbx_strand_id
1 'polypeptide(L)'
;MVASSASTVPRPPDTAPGRPAPWRDLSADRRSVSLGSLLAALEGAGRSLVVDPPEPFDELTGVPADVAERLVDAAVLVAAFEEDHAARVVLTRRAGTLRRHRGEVSFPGGRIEPRETPLVAALRESHEEIGLAPDTVRPVAWLRPIVTFASGSVIRPYVGVLEQRPILVAQPSEVERAFDVSLDELLAPGTYREEVWRRRTPRAPGADGAFPISFFEVDGETIWGATARILTELCCIAVGVAPR
;
A
#
# COMPACT_ATOMS: atom_id res chain seq x y z
N MET A 1 -4.43 -28.89 -6.85
CA MET A 1 -3.68 -28.09 -5.87
C MET A 1 -2.50 -27.47 -6.60
N VAL A 2 -2.62 -26.21 -7.03
CA VAL A 2 -1.50 -25.44 -7.60
C VAL A 2 -0.72 -24.95 -6.39
N ALA A 3 0.53 -25.35 -6.26
CA ALA A 3 1.41 -24.84 -5.20
C ALA A 3 1.55 -23.34 -5.41
N SER A 4 1.01 -22.54 -4.50
CA SER A 4 1.25 -21.09 -4.44
C SER A 4 2.75 -20.89 -4.32
N SER A 5 3.38 -20.32 -5.35
CA SER A 5 4.78 -19.91 -5.26
C SER A 5 4.84 -18.68 -4.37
N ALA A 6 5.11 -18.91 -3.07
CA ALA A 6 5.29 -17.83 -2.13
C ALA A 6 6.31 -16.82 -2.68
N SER A 7 5.96 -15.55 -2.70
CA SER A 7 6.88 -14.47 -3.07
C SER A 7 8.13 -14.58 -2.20
N THR A 8 9.29 -14.75 -2.83
CA THR A 8 10.56 -14.82 -2.09
C THR A 8 10.98 -13.40 -1.74
N VAL A 9 10.70 -12.99 -0.51
CA VAL A 9 11.15 -11.68 0.02
C VAL A 9 12.69 -11.66 0.02
N PRO A 10 13.34 -10.68 -0.64
CA PRO A 10 14.81 -10.63 -0.75
C PRO A 10 15.44 -10.09 0.55
N ARG A 11 15.32 -10.88 1.64
CA ARG A 11 15.84 -10.48 2.96
C ARG A 11 17.36 -10.43 2.94
N PRO A 12 17.97 -9.34 3.44
CA PRO A 12 19.40 -9.32 3.70
C PRO A 12 19.75 -10.29 4.84
N PRO A 13 21.02 -10.75 4.93
CA PRO A 13 21.44 -11.67 5.98
C PRO A 13 21.39 -11.05 7.38
N ASP A 14 21.50 -9.72 7.47
CA ASP A 14 21.46 -8.97 8.73
C ASP A 14 20.07 -8.33 8.91
N THR A 15 19.20 -9.05 9.61
CA THR A 15 17.85 -8.61 9.96
C THR A 15 17.62 -8.79 11.46
N ALA A 16 16.85 -7.90 12.06
CA ALA A 16 16.41 -8.00 13.45
C ALA A 16 14.89 -7.78 13.55
N PRO A 17 14.23 -8.30 14.60
CA PRO A 17 12.86 -7.93 14.89
C PRO A 17 12.73 -6.40 15.06
N GLY A 18 11.71 -5.84 14.44
CA GLY A 18 11.38 -4.43 14.59
C GLY A 18 10.36 -4.18 15.71
N ARG A 19 9.61 -3.10 15.58
CA ARG A 19 8.60 -2.71 16.57
C ARG A 19 7.34 -3.56 16.42
N PRO A 20 6.56 -3.73 17.51
CA PRO A 20 5.25 -4.36 17.41
C PRO A 20 4.27 -3.46 16.62
N ALA A 21 3.14 -4.06 16.19
CA ALA A 21 2.07 -3.33 15.52
C ALA A 21 1.68 -2.06 16.31
N PRO A 22 1.52 -0.90 15.64
CA PRO A 22 1.12 0.34 16.32
C PRO A 22 -0.18 0.23 17.12
N TRP A 23 -1.07 -0.67 16.69
CA TRP A 23 -2.40 -0.94 17.28
C TRP A 23 -2.46 -2.16 18.19
N ARG A 24 -1.30 -2.74 18.57
CA ARG A 24 -1.27 -4.02 19.34
C ARG A 24 -2.05 -3.97 20.64
N ASP A 25 -2.06 -2.79 21.30
CA ASP A 25 -2.64 -2.61 22.61
C ASP A 25 -4.14 -2.21 22.57
N LEU A 26 -4.73 -2.12 21.35
CA LEU A 26 -6.16 -1.86 21.21
C LEU A 26 -6.99 -3.13 21.47
N SER A 27 -8.19 -2.94 22.05
CA SER A 27 -9.19 -4.01 22.17
C SER A 27 -9.70 -4.49 20.79
N ALA A 28 -10.32 -5.66 20.74
CA ALA A 28 -10.90 -6.20 19.50
C ALA A 28 -11.91 -5.23 18.88
N ASP A 29 -12.81 -4.64 19.68
CA ASP A 29 -13.82 -3.70 19.21
C ASP A 29 -13.21 -2.45 18.55
N ARG A 30 -12.07 -1.98 19.05
CA ARG A 30 -11.35 -0.85 18.47
C ARG A 30 -10.56 -1.19 17.21
N ARG A 31 -10.45 -2.46 16.88
CA ARG A 31 -9.82 -2.98 15.65
C ARG A 31 -10.83 -3.42 14.61
N SER A 32 -12.12 -3.29 14.91
CA SER A 32 -13.20 -3.50 13.93
C SER A 32 -13.49 -2.19 13.21
N VAL A 33 -13.35 -2.18 11.89
CA VAL A 33 -13.38 -0.97 11.06
C VAL A 33 -14.41 -1.12 9.95
N SER A 34 -15.53 -0.38 10.06
CA SER A 34 -16.48 -0.23 8.97
C SER A 34 -15.97 0.79 7.93
N LEU A 35 -16.52 0.77 6.71
CA LEU A 35 -16.19 1.76 5.69
C LEU A 35 -16.54 3.18 6.16
N GLY A 36 -17.67 3.35 6.85
CA GLY A 36 -18.07 4.65 7.39
C GLY A 36 -17.08 5.18 8.42
N SER A 37 -16.57 4.33 9.34
CA SER A 37 -15.55 4.73 10.33
C SER A 37 -14.20 5.04 9.67
N LEU A 38 -13.81 4.29 8.65
CA LEU A 38 -12.60 4.58 7.87
C LEU A 38 -12.68 5.95 7.20
N LEU A 39 -13.80 6.27 6.55
CA LEU A 39 -14.00 7.56 5.87
C LEU A 39 -13.93 8.74 6.85
N ALA A 40 -14.61 8.63 8.00
CA ALA A 40 -14.55 9.63 9.04
C ALA A 40 -13.12 9.82 9.60
N ALA A 41 -12.37 8.72 9.74
CA ALA A 41 -10.99 8.76 10.20
C ALA A 41 -10.06 9.44 9.17
N LEU A 42 -10.22 9.16 7.87
CA LEU A 42 -9.46 9.80 6.79
C LEU A 42 -9.72 11.31 6.74
N GLU A 43 -10.99 11.73 6.87
CA GLU A 43 -11.37 13.14 6.93
C GLU A 43 -10.75 13.81 8.17
N GLY A 44 -10.89 13.20 9.35
CA GLY A 44 -10.32 13.69 10.60
C GLY A 44 -8.78 13.78 10.58
N ALA A 45 -8.12 12.97 9.77
CA ALA A 45 -6.68 13.01 9.54
C ALA A 45 -6.25 14.06 8.48
N GLY A 46 -7.20 14.83 7.91
CA GLY A 46 -6.93 15.82 6.87
C GLY A 46 -6.53 15.19 5.53
N ARG A 47 -7.01 13.99 5.23
CA ARG A 47 -6.68 13.23 4.02
C ARG A 47 -7.72 13.34 2.91
N SER A 48 -8.80 14.10 3.14
CA SER A 48 -9.85 14.31 2.15
C SER A 48 -9.32 14.95 0.85
N LEU A 49 -9.83 14.51 -0.31
CA LEU A 49 -9.51 15.12 -1.61
C LEU A 49 -10.05 16.56 -1.79
N VAL A 50 -10.80 17.07 -0.83
CA VAL A 50 -11.19 18.49 -0.80
C VAL A 50 -9.94 19.39 -0.61
N VAL A 51 -8.86 18.80 -0.06
CA VAL A 51 -7.57 19.49 0.11
C VAL A 51 -6.55 18.75 -0.74
N ASP A 52 -5.90 19.44 -1.65
CA ASP A 52 -4.82 18.87 -2.46
C ASP A 52 -3.69 18.33 -1.56
N PRO A 53 -3.07 17.19 -1.95
CA PRO A 53 -1.90 16.69 -1.25
C PRO A 53 -0.80 17.79 -1.23
N PRO A 54 -0.10 17.98 -0.09
CA PRO A 54 0.98 18.95 -0.03
C PRO A 54 2.12 18.63 -1.00
N GLU A 55 2.62 19.63 -1.68
CA GLU A 55 3.81 19.58 -2.54
C GLU A 55 4.83 20.66 -2.08
N PRO A 56 6.14 20.37 -1.98
CA PRO A 56 6.75 19.04 -2.10
C PRO A 56 6.44 18.14 -0.90
N PHE A 57 6.47 16.82 -1.09
CA PHE A 57 6.23 15.86 -0.02
C PHE A 57 7.41 15.82 0.95
N ASP A 58 7.11 15.63 2.25
CA ASP A 58 8.14 15.48 3.29
C ASP A 58 9.11 14.32 2.99
N GLU A 59 8.63 13.24 2.35
CA GLU A 59 9.44 12.09 1.96
C GLU A 59 10.55 12.42 0.94
N LEU A 60 10.41 13.51 0.18
CA LEU A 60 11.46 14.01 -0.70
C LEU A 60 12.43 14.94 0.03
N THR A 61 12.10 15.37 1.24
CA THR A 61 12.98 16.20 2.06
C THR A 61 14.25 15.41 2.40
N GLY A 62 15.41 15.94 2.00
CA GLY A 62 16.70 15.28 2.20
C GLY A 62 17.09 14.26 1.13
N VAL A 63 16.23 13.99 0.14
CA VAL A 63 16.62 13.23 -1.06
C VAL A 63 17.49 14.15 -1.93
N PRO A 64 18.73 13.73 -2.31
CA PRO A 64 19.56 14.52 -3.22
C PRO A 64 18.83 14.79 -4.53
N ALA A 65 18.96 16.03 -5.08
CA ALA A 65 18.24 16.46 -6.27
C ALA A 65 18.49 15.52 -7.48
N ASP A 66 19.74 15.07 -7.66
CA ASP A 66 20.09 14.12 -8.72
C ASP A 66 19.46 12.74 -8.58
N VAL A 67 19.07 12.36 -7.36
CA VAL A 67 18.31 11.13 -7.08
C VAL A 67 16.83 11.38 -7.32
N ALA A 68 16.30 12.52 -6.84
CA ALA A 68 14.90 12.89 -7.00
C ALA A 68 14.49 12.97 -8.48
N GLU A 69 15.34 13.57 -9.32
CA GLU A 69 15.12 13.69 -10.78
C GLU A 69 15.05 12.33 -11.53
N ARG A 70 15.57 11.27 -10.93
CA ARG A 70 15.57 9.91 -11.52
C ARG A 70 14.44 9.02 -11.00
N LEU A 71 13.68 9.51 -10.01
CA LEU A 71 12.56 8.76 -9.50
C LEU A 71 11.43 8.71 -10.53
N VAL A 72 10.82 7.56 -10.66
CA VAL A 72 9.65 7.37 -11.52
C VAL A 72 8.40 7.66 -10.72
N ASP A 73 7.60 8.61 -11.17
CA ASP A 73 6.30 8.87 -10.58
C ASP A 73 5.33 7.73 -10.89
N ALA A 74 4.68 7.25 -9.85
CA ALA A 74 3.67 6.20 -9.91
C ALA A 74 2.49 6.54 -8.99
N ALA A 75 1.33 6.02 -9.31
CA ALA A 75 0.14 6.15 -8.48
C ALA A 75 -0.56 4.81 -8.31
N VAL A 76 -1.16 4.59 -7.14
CA VAL A 76 -1.89 3.36 -6.82
C VAL A 76 -3.26 3.69 -6.24
N LEU A 77 -4.22 2.79 -6.46
CA LEU A 77 -5.58 2.91 -5.96
C LEU A 77 -5.79 1.95 -4.77
N VAL A 78 -6.09 2.50 -3.62
CA VAL A 78 -6.64 1.79 -2.47
C VAL A 78 -8.16 1.74 -2.66
N ALA A 79 -8.63 0.80 -3.47
CA ALA A 79 -10.06 0.62 -3.71
C ALA A 79 -10.71 -0.05 -2.50
N ALA A 80 -11.60 0.67 -1.82
CA ALA A 80 -12.24 0.23 -0.60
C ALA A 80 -13.75 0.03 -0.78
N PHE A 81 -14.30 -1.00 -0.16
CA PHE A 81 -15.73 -1.29 -0.11
C PHE A 81 -16.10 -1.89 1.24
N GLU A 82 -17.41 -1.99 1.55
CA GLU A 82 -17.89 -2.67 2.74
C GLU A 82 -18.47 -4.05 2.40
N GLU A 83 -18.11 -5.04 3.19
CA GLU A 83 -18.73 -6.37 3.18
C GLU A 83 -18.70 -6.92 4.60
N ASP A 84 -19.80 -7.51 5.05
CA ASP A 84 -19.98 -8.06 6.40
C ASP A 84 -19.63 -7.05 7.51
N HIS A 85 -20.00 -5.78 7.33
CA HIS A 85 -19.73 -4.65 8.23
C HIS A 85 -18.23 -4.31 8.41
N ALA A 86 -17.35 -4.87 7.58
CA ALA A 86 -15.93 -4.57 7.58
C ALA A 86 -15.52 -3.82 6.31
N ALA A 87 -14.69 -2.79 6.46
CA ALA A 87 -14.01 -2.15 5.35
C ALA A 87 -12.99 -3.13 4.75
N ARG A 88 -13.05 -3.34 3.44
CA ARG A 88 -12.12 -4.19 2.69
C ARG A 88 -11.37 -3.38 1.66
N VAL A 89 -10.16 -3.79 1.34
CA VAL A 89 -9.34 -3.16 0.30
C VAL A 89 -8.90 -4.18 -0.75
N VAL A 90 -8.88 -3.75 -2.00
CA VAL A 90 -8.48 -4.58 -3.15
C VAL A 90 -6.96 -4.57 -3.29
N LEU A 91 -6.39 -5.75 -3.49
CA LEU A 91 -4.98 -5.98 -3.74
C LEU A 91 -4.78 -6.87 -4.97
N THR A 92 -3.60 -6.81 -5.55
CA THR A 92 -3.17 -7.65 -6.67
C THR A 92 -1.92 -8.44 -6.29
N ARG A 93 -1.82 -9.68 -6.76
CA ARG A 93 -0.57 -10.42 -6.82
C ARG A 93 -0.02 -10.31 -8.23
N ARG A 94 1.15 -9.77 -8.37
CA ARG A 94 1.82 -9.57 -9.66
C ARG A 94 2.19 -10.89 -10.30
N ALA A 95 2.05 -10.98 -11.63
CA ALA A 95 2.35 -12.20 -12.37
C ALA A 95 3.82 -12.63 -12.20
N GLY A 96 4.02 -13.92 -11.98
CA GLY A 96 5.34 -14.53 -11.80
C GLY A 96 6.24 -14.44 -13.04
N THR A 97 5.69 -14.09 -14.21
CA THR A 97 6.39 -13.89 -15.49
C THR A 97 7.07 -12.53 -15.62
N LEU A 98 6.73 -11.58 -14.75
CA LEU A 98 7.29 -10.23 -14.78
C LEU A 98 8.78 -10.24 -14.45
N ARG A 99 9.53 -9.29 -15.03
CA ARG A 99 10.98 -9.14 -14.78
C ARG A 99 11.31 -8.54 -13.42
N ARG A 100 10.40 -7.71 -12.86
CA ARG A 100 10.57 -7.02 -11.57
C ARG A 100 9.32 -7.25 -10.72
N HIS A 101 9.51 -7.33 -9.40
CA HIS A 101 8.40 -7.45 -8.42
C HIS A 101 7.45 -8.63 -8.70
N ARG A 102 7.96 -9.71 -9.31
CA ARG A 102 7.17 -10.90 -9.61
C ARG A 102 6.65 -11.57 -8.34
N GLY A 103 5.36 -11.91 -8.33
CA GLY A 103 4.71 -12.55 -7.20
C GLY A 103 4.58 -11.68 -5.95
N GLU A 104 4.95 -10.38 -6.02
CA GLU A 104 4.73 -9.45 -4.92
C GLU A 104 3.27 -8.99 -4.90
N VAL A 105 2.78 -8.70 -3.70
CA VAL A 105 1.45 -8.12 -3.52
C VAL A 105 1.54 -6.60 -3.57
N SER A 106 0.66 -5.98 -4.36
CA SER A 106 0.57 -4.53 -4.51
C SER A 106 -0.88 -4.07 -4.53
N PHE A 107 -1.10 -2.78 -4.32
CA PHE A 107 -2.30 -2.13 -4.78
C PHE A 107 -2.28 -2.06 -6.30
N PRO A 108 -3.44 -2.11 -6.99
CA PRO A 108 -3.50 -1.85 -8.43
C PRO A 108 -3.01 -0.43 -8.72
N GLY A 109 -2.23 -0.28 -9.79
CA GLY A 109 -1.64 1.00 -10.14
C GLY A 109 -0.30 0.87 -10.86
N GLY A 110 0.20 1.99 -11.36
CA GLY A 110 1.40 1.99 -12.16
C GLY A 110 1.99 3.38 -12.38
N ARG A 111 2.70 3.55 -13.50
CA ARG A 111 3.38 4.79 -13.86
C ARG A 111 2.38 5.88 -14.24
N ILE A 112 2.71 7.12 -13.87
CA ILE A 112 2.00 8.30 -14.34
C ILE A 112 2.54 8.63 -15.73
N GLU A 113 1.66 8.68 -16.72
CA GLU A 113 2.00 9.04 -18.09
C GLU A 113 2.14 10.58 -18.28
N PRO A 114 2.87 11.04 -19.31
CA PRO A 114 2.97 12.46 -19.60
C PRO A 114 1.59 13.11 -19.77
N ARG A 115 1.31 14.18 -19.03
CA ARG A 115 0.06 14.94 -19.01
C ARG A 115 -1.10 14.28 -18.27
N GLU A 116 -0.85 13.18 -17.57
CA GLU A 116 -1.80 12.49 -16.73
C GLU A 116 -1.67 12.99 -15.27
N THR A 117 -2.78 13.12 -14.57
CA THR A 117 -2.72 13.36 -13.12
C THR A 117 -2.51 12.04 -12.38
N PRO A 118 -1.92 12.06 -11.18
CA PRO A 118 -1.69 10.83 -10.42
C PRO A 118 -2.96 10.03 -10.16
N LEU A 119 -4.09 10.69 -9.86
CA LEU A 119 -5.36 10.02 -9.65
C LEU A 119 -5.87 9.35 -10.94
N VAL A 120 -5.75 10.00 -12.08
CA VAL A 120 -6.15 9.44 -13.38
C VAL A 120 -5.30 8.19 -13.68
N ALA A 121 -3.98 8.25 -13.44
CA ALA A 121 -3.09 7.10 -13.59
C ALA A 121 -3.52 5.91 -12.72
N ALA A 122 -3.80 6.15 -11.42
CA ALA A 122 -4.26 5.10 -10.51
C ALA A 122 -5.54 4.43 -10.99
N LEU A 123 -6.50 5.20 -11.51
CA LEU A 123 -7.77 4.68 -12.04
C LEU A 123 -7.58 3.91 -13.35
N ARG A 124 -6.79 4.44 -14.30
CA ARG A 124 -6.48 3.79 -15.58
C ARG A 124 -5.81 2.44 -15.37
N GLU A 125 -4.72 2.43 -14.60
CA GLU A 125 -3.98 1.22 -14.29
C GLU A 125 -4.84 0.16 -13.58
N SER A 126 -5.72 0.59 -12.65
CA SER A 126 -6.65 -0.33 -11.99
C SER A 126 -7.65 -0.94 -12.98
N HIS A 127 -8.06 -0.18 -13.98
CA HIS A 127 -8.92 -0.72 -15.06
C HIS A 127 -8.15 -1.71 -15.92
N GLU A 128 -6.93 -1.39 -16.31
CA GLU A 128 -6.08 -2.23 -17.16
C GLU A 128 -5.68 -3.54 -16.46
N GLU A 129 -5.28 -3.46 -15.17
CA GLU A 129 -4.79 -4.61 -14.40
C GLU A 129 -5.90 -5.56 -13.92
N ILE A 130 -7.05 -5.01 -13.48
CA ILE A 130 -8.09 -5.81 -12.80
C ILE A 130 -9.53 -5.53 -13.28
N GLY A 131 -9.71 -4.77 -14.36
CA GLY A 131 -11.04 -4.49 -14.95
C GLY A 131 -11.92 -3.56 -14.11
N LEU A 132 -11.35 -2.86 -13.12
CA LEU A 132 -12.10 -1.95 -12.26
C LEU A 132 -12.44 -0.66 -13.02
N ALA A 133 -13.70 -0.48 -13.42
CA ALA A 133 -14.11 0.66 -14.23
C ALA A 133 -13.98 1.98 -13.44
N PRO A 134 -13.31 3.02 -14.00
CA PRO A 134 -13.06 4.28 -13.30
C PRO A 134 -14.32 4.99 -12.79
N ASP A 135 -15.42 4.90 -13.50
CA ASP A 135 -16.72 5.50 -13.15
C ASP A 135 -17.42 4.82 -11.98
N THR A 136 -17.01 3.62 -11.60
CA THR A 136 -17.49 2.92 -10.40
C THR A 136 -16.75 3.30 -9.14
N VAL A 137 -15.63 4.01 -9.28
CA VAL A 137 -14.78 4.42 -8.17
C VAL A 137 -15.06 5.88 -7.80
N ARG A 138 -15.46 6.13 -6.57
CA ARG A 138 -15.55 7.49 -6.01
C ARG A 138 -14.29 7.81 -5.23
N PRO A 139 -13.35 8.60 -5.77
CA PRO A 139 -12.15 9.01 -5.04
C PRO A 139 -12.53 9.88 -3.83
N VAL A 140 -11.93 9.61 -2.67
CA VAL A 140 -12.32 10.26 -1.41
C VAL A 140 -11.14 10.82 -0.63
N ALA A 141 -9.96 10.23 -0.74
CA ALA A 141 -8.82 10.61 0.06
C ALA A 141 -7.50 10.31 -0.65
N TRP A 142 -6.42 10.79 -0.07
CA TRP A 142 -5.04 10.46 -0.41
C TRP A 142 -4.29 9.98 0.84
N LEU A 143 -3.26 9.18 0.64
CA LEU A 143 -2.31 8.78 1.69
C LEU A 143 -0.93 9.37 1.38
N ARG A 144 -0.02 9.34 2.33
CA ARG A 144 1.32 9.89 2.15
C ARG A 144 2.03 9.20 0.99
N PRO A 145 2.62 9.97 0.08
CA PRO A 145 3.49 9.42 -0.94
C PRO A 145 4.66 8.67 -0.32
N ILE A 146 5.12 7.64 -1.01
CA ILE A 146 6.22 6.79 -0.54
C ILE A 146 7.35 6.82 -1.56
N VAL A 147 8.55 7.18 -1.11
CA VAL A 147 9.77 6.99 -1.89
C VAL A 147 10.32 5.59 -1.70
N THR A 148 10.51 4.88 -2.80
CA THR A 148 11.11 3.54 -2.82
C THR A 148 12.47 3.59 -3.51
N PHE A 149 13.53 3.55 -2.73
CA PHE A 149 14.89 3.60 -3.28
C PHE A 149 15.29 2.32 -4.04
N ALA A 150 14.67 1.19 -3.73
CA ALA A 150 14.95 -0.09 -4.40
C ALA A 150 14.42 -0.12 -5.84
N SER A 151 13.22 0.41 -6.08
CA SER A 151 12.63 0.52 -7.41
C SER A 151 12.88 1.87 -8.08
N GLY A 152 13.34 2.88 -7.31
CA GLY A 152 13.54 4.24 -7.80
C GLY A 152 12.23 4.91 -8.15
N SER A 153 11.22 4.85 -7.26
CA SER A 153 9.88 5.37 -7.55
C SER A 153 9.34 6.23 -6.42
N VAL A 154 8.52 7.21 -6.77
CA VAL A 154 7.59 7.90 -5.87
C VAL A 154 6.20 7.33 -6.11
N ILE A 155 5.60 6.73 -5.11
CA ILE A 155 4.27 6.12 -5.18
C ILE A 155 3.27 7.04 -4.48
N ARG A 156 2.21 7.43 -5.17
CA ARG A 156 1.13 8.30 -4.67
C ARG A 156 -0.14 7.47 -4.48
N PRO A 157 -0.53 7.12 -3.23
CA PRO A 157 -1.71 6.32 -2.98
C PRO A 157 -2.97 7.20 -2.90
N TYR A 158 -4.01 6.80 -3.61
CA TYR A 158 -5.36 7.39 -3.53
C TYR A 158 -6.35 6.37 -3.01
N VAL A 159 -7.24 6.81 -2.13
CA VAL A 159 -8.35 5.98 -1.64
C VAL A 159 -9.59 6.27 -2.46
N GLY A 160 -10.14 5.22 -3.06
CA GLY A 160 -11.41 5.26 -3.79
C GLY A 160 -12.42 4.31 -3.16
N VAL A 161 -13.67 4.73 -3.09
CA VAL A 161 -14.77 3.94 -2.54
C VAL A 161 -15.63 3.35 -3.65
N LEU A 162 -15.96 2.08 -3.49
CA LEU A 162 -16.91 1.35 -4.32
C LEU A 162 -18.21 1.14 -3.54
N GLU A 163 -19.37 1.21 -4.22
CA GLU A 163 -20.67 1.01 -3.59
C GLU A 163 -20.91 -0.44 -3.14
N GLN A 164 -20.25 -1.38 -3.80
CA GLN A 164 -20.35 -2.81 -3.51
C GLN A 164 -19.05 -3.54 -3.85
N ARG A 165 -18.95 -4.80 -3.46
CA ARG A 165 -17.83 -5.67 -3.84
C ARG A 165 -17.66 -5.70 -5.36
N PRO A 166 -16.48 -5.35 -5.90
CA PRO A 166 -16.25 -5.34 -7.35
C PRO A 166 -16.11 -6.75 -7.92
N ILE A 167 -16.53 -6.92 -9.18
CA ILE A 167 -16.14 -8.08 -9.98
C ILE A 167 -14.79 -7.76 -10.60
N LEU A 168 -13.75 -8.47 -10.17
CA LEU A 168 -12.38 -8.24 -10.63
C LEU A 168 -12.00 -9.25 -11.72
N VAL A 169 -11.41 -8.75 -12.80
CA VAL A 169 -10.91 -9.56 -13.91
C VAL A 169 -9.42 -9.27 -14.07
N ALA A 170 -8.59 -10.14 -13.52
CA ALA A 170 -7.15 -9.99 -13.59
C ALA A 170 -6.65 -10.08 -15.04
N GLN A 171 -5.77 -9.14 -15.45
CA GLN A 171 -5.03 -9.21 -16.72
C GLN A 171 -3.84 -10.15 -16.56
N PRO A 172 -3.85 -11.36 -17.18
CA PRO A 172 -2.88 -12.42 -16.86
C PRO A 172 -1.43 -12.08 -17.16
N SER A 173 -1.17 -11.11 -18.05
CA SER A 173 0.19 -10.65 -18.36
C SER A 173 0.83 -9.88 -17.21
N GLU A 174 0.03 -9.29 -16.31
CA GLU A 174 0.50 -8.40 -15.23
C GLU A 174 0.08 -8.87 -13.84
N VAL A 175 -1.12 -9.43 -13.72
CA VAL A 175 -1.75 -9.83 -12.46
C VAL A 175 -2.05 -11.34 -12.48
N GLU A 176 -1.48 -12.08 -11.53
CA GLU A 176 -1.76 -13.50 -11.31
C GLU A 176 -3.11 -13.68 -10.59
N ARG A 177 -3.38 -12.81 -9.61
CA ARG A 177 -4.58 -12.87 -8.77
C ARG A 177 -4.95 -11.46 -8.32
N ALA A 178 -6.24 -11.12 -8.39
CA ALA A 178 -6.82 -10.00 -7.68
C ALA A 178 -7.64 -10.54 -6.51
N PHE A 179 -7.51 -9.92 -5.33
CA PHE A 179 -8.19 -10.34 -4.10
C PHE A 179 -8.46 -9.13 -3.21
N ASP A 180 -9.17 -9.33 -2.15
CA ASP A 180 -9.43 -8.30 -1.15
C ASP A 180 -9.11 -8.82 0.26
N VAL A 181 -8.82 -7.91 1.17
CA VAL A 181 -8.56 -8.18 2.58
C VAL A 181 -9.31 -7.16 3.42
N SER A 182 -9.91 -7.57 4.53
CA SER A 182 -10.56 -6.64 5.45
C SER A 182 -9.53 -5.92 6.33
N LEU A 183 -9.86 -4.70 6.77
CA LEU A 183 -9.04 -4.00 7.74
C LEU A 183 -8.98 -4.76 9.08
N ASP A 184 -10.05 -5.46 9.44
CA ASP A 184 -10.10 -6.29 10.64
C ASP A 184 -9.06 -7.43 10.61
N GLU A 185 -8.87 -8.08 9.44
CA GLU A 185 -7.82 -9.09 9.22
C GLU A 185 -6.42 -8.46 9.33
N LEU A 186 -6.22 -7.29 8.72
CA LEU A 186 -4.94 -6.57 8.80
C LEU A 186 -4.59 -6.13 10.23
N LEU A 187 -5.62 -5.78 11.02
CA LEU A 187 -5.48 -5.33 12.41
C LEU A 187 -5.44 -6.50 13.41
N ALA A 188 -5.68 -7.74 12.96
CA ALA A 188 -5.69 -8.91 13.82
C ALA A 188 -4.32 -9.18 14.46
N PRO A 189 -4.30 -9.72 15.69
CA PRO A 189 -3.05 -10.09 16.34
C PRO A 189 -2.26 -11.10 15.52
N GLY A 190 -0.96 -10.85 15.34
CA GLY A 190 -0.06 -11.77 14.63
C GLY A 190 0.01 -11.56 13.11
N THR A 191 -0.90 -10.77 12.52
CA THR A 191 -0.88 -10.45 11.08
C THR A 191 0.27 -9.52 10.72
N TYR A 192 0.49 -8.49 11.53
CA TYR A 192 1.56 -7.51 11.31
C TYR A 192 2.85 -7.91 12.01
N ARG A 193 3.98 -7.71 11.33
CA ARG A 193 5.32 -7.70 11.91
C ARG A 193 6.21 -6.67 11.22
N GLU A 194 7.22 -6.19 11.93
CA GLU A 194 8.24 -5.32 11.41
C GLU A 194 9.60 -6.00 11.55
N GLU A 195 10.43 -5.87 10.53
CA GLU A 195 11.84 -6.26 10.55
C GLU A 195 12.71 -5.02 10.35
N VAL A 196 13.82 -4.94 11.04
CA VAL A 196 14.85 -3.93 10.78
C VAL A 196 15.91 -4.56 9.88
N TRP A 197 16.03 -4.03 8.68
CA TRP A 197 17.03 -4.47 7.70
C TRP A 197 18.23 -3.54 7.70
N ARG A 198 19.44 -4.11 7.61
CA ARG A 198 20.68 -3.36 7.49
C ARG A 198 21.29 -3.53 6.12
N ARG A 199 21.62 -2.44 5.45
CA ARG A 199 22.35 -2.45 4.19
C ARG A 199 23.83 -2.15 4.43
N ARG A 200 24.71 -2.89 3.78
CA ARG A 200 26.18 -2.70 3.86
C ARG A 200 26.68 -1.42 3.19
N THR A 201 25.87 -0.75 2.40
CA THR A 201 26.20 0.53 1.75
C THR A 201 25.18 1.59 2.12
N PRO A 202 25.62 2.71 2.73
CA PRO A 202 24.71 3.80 3.07
C PRO A 202 24.23 4.48 1.77
N ARG A 203 23.02 4.22 1.35
CA ARG A 203 22.34 4.92 0.25
C ARG A 203 20.99 5.52 0.69
N ALA A 204 20.69 5.44 1.98
CA ALA A 204 19.48 5.96 2.57
C ALA A 204 19.79 6.78 3.82
N PRO A 205 19.04 7.83 4.12
CA PRO A 205 19.21 8.63 5.33
C PRO A 205 18.91 7.78 6.59
N GLY A 206 19.93 7.58 7.39
CA GLY A 206 19.95 6.87 8.65
C GLY A 206 21.43 6.60 8.97
N ALA A 207 21.92 7.09 10.09
CA ALA A 207 23.36 7.08 10.41
C ALA A 207 23.98 5.67 10.47
N ASP A 208 23.15 4.61 10.54
CA ASP A 208 23.57 3.22 10.68
C ASP A 208 23.15 2.32 9.51
N GLY A 209 22.47 2.88 8.48
CA GLY A 209 21.96 2.12 7.34
C GLY A 209 20.83 1.13 7.69
N ALA A 210 20.28 1.21 8.90
CA ALA A 210 19.16 0.41 9.35
C ALA A 210 17.82 1.08 8.95
N PHE A 211 16.85 0.29 8.47
CA PHE A 211 15.53 0.79 8.12
C PHE A 211 14.46 -0.25 8.41
N PRO A 212 13.28 0.17 8.91
CA PRO A 212 12.18 -0.73 9.18
C PRO A 212 11.47 -1.15 7.89
N ILE A 213 11.10 -2.42 7.82
CA ILE A 213 10.25 -2.99 6.77
C ILE A 213 9.04 -3.63 7.44
N SER A 214 7.87 -3.16 7.06
CA SER A 214 6.58 -3.70 7.51
C SER A 214 6.18 -4.91 6.67
N PHE A 215 5.50 -5.85 7.31
CA PHE A 215 4.95 -7.05 6.72
C PHE A 215 3.55 -7.31 7.24
N PHE A 216 2.68 -7.84 6.37
CA PHE A 216 1.42 -8.44 6.75
C PHE A 216 1.35 -9.86 6.17
N GLU A 217 0.90 -10.81 6.98
CA GLU A 217 0.68 -12.20 6.58
C GLU A 217 -0.84 -12.44 6.56
N VAL A 218 -1.44 -12.47 5.37
CA VAL A 218 -2.89 -12.61 5.18
C VAL A 218 -3.20 -13.54 4.01
N ASP A 219 -4.21 -14.39 4.16
CA ASP A 219 -4.73 -15.26 3.09
C ASP A 219 -3.63 -16.04 2.32
N GLY A 220 -2.58 -16.48 3.03
CA GLY A 220 -1.44 -17.18 2.44
C GLY A 220 -0.49 -16.28 1.64
N GLU A 221 -0.68 -14.96 1.69
CA GLU A 221 0.15 -13.96 1.03
C GLU A 221 1.03 -13.22 2.04
N THR A 222 2.26 -12.91 1.64
CA THR A 222 3.15 -12.01 2.38
C THR A 222 3.15 -10.65 1.69
N ILE A 223 2.54 -9.65 2.33
CA ILE A 223 2.56 -8.26 1.88
C ILE A 223 3.70 -7.53 2.57
N TRP A 224 4.56 -6.85 1.83
CA TRP A 224 5.74 -6.19 2.39
C TRP A 224 6.12 -4.90 1.65
N GLY A 225 7.12 -4.19 2.12
CA GLY A 225 7.69 -3.02 1.45
C GLY A 225 6.72 -1.85 1.34
N ALA A 226 6.60 -1.26 0.16
CA ALA A 226 5.76 -0.08 -0.07
C ALA A 226 4.28 -0.36 0.21
N THR A 227 3.76 -1.48 -0.25
CA THR A 227 2.36 -1.88 -0.03
C THR A 227 2.04 -2.02 1.45
N ALA A 228 2.90 -2.71 2.20
CA ALA A 228 2.73 -2.86 3.65
C ALA A 228 2.84 -1.51 4.38
N ARG A 229 3.68 -0.58 3.90
CA ARG A 229 3.78 0.76 4.46
C ARG A 229 2.50 1.57 4.24
N ILE A 230 1.90 1.49 3.05
CA ILE A 230 0.59 2.12 2.74
C ILE A 230 -0.49 1.52 3.65
N LEU A 231 -0.56 0.19 3.76
CA LEU A 231 -1.51 -0.50 4.65
C LEU A 231 -1.30 -0.10 6.11
N THR A 232 -0.05 0.04 6.56
CA THR A 232 0.25 0.47 7.93
C THR A 232 -0.29 1.87 8.21
N GLU A 233 -0.10 2.82 7.28
CA GLU A 233 -0.66 4.17 7.42
C GLU A 233 -2.19 4.12 7.46
N LEU A 234 -2.82 3.40 6.51
CA LEU A 234 -4.27 3.25 6.45
C LEU A 234 -4.84 2.65 7.75
N CYS A 235 -4.26 1.57 8.24
CA CYS A 235 -4.64 0.94 9.52
C CYS A 235 -4.48 1.90 10.70
N CYS A 236 -3.37 2.62 10.78
CA CYS A 236 -3.14 3.61 11.84
C CYS A 236 -4.19 4.72 11.83
N ILE A 237 -4.51 5.26 10.66
CA ILE A 237 -5.57 6.27 10.50
C ILE A 237 -6.91 5.69 10.93
N ALA A 238 -7.27 4.50 10.43
CA ALA A 238 -8.56 3.86 10.67
C ALA A 238 -8.86 3.66 12.16
N VAL A 239 -7.85 3.36 12.98
CA VAL A 239 -8.01 3.13 14.42
C VAL A 239 -7.53 4.30 15.30
N GLY A 240 -7.17 5.43 14.70
CA GLY A 240 -6.79 6.66 15.42
C GLY A 240 -5.49 6.54 16.20
N VAL A 241 -4.49 5.79 15.71
CA VAL A 241 -3.15 5.73 16.28
C VAL A 241 -2.13 6.40 15.37
N ALA A 242 -1.09 7.00 15.95
CA ALA A 242 -0.04 7.61 15.15
C ALA A 242 0.79 6.52 14.42
N PRO A 243 1.06 6.67 13.11
CA PRO A 243 2.07 5.85 12.44
C PRO A 243 3.43 6.16 13.06
N ARG A 244 4.23 5.11 13.29
CA ARG A 244 5.55 5.21 13.95
C ARG A 244 6.68 5.22 12.94
#